data_80c2801ca1df868f71ee6dd60fc03000
#
_entry.id   80c2801ca1df868f71ee6dd60fc03000
#
_cell.length_a   1.000
_cell.length_b   1.000
_cell.length_c   1.000
_cell.angle_alpha   90.00
_cell.angle_beta   90.00
_cell.angle_gamma   90.00
#
_symmetry.space_group_name_H-M   'P 1'
#
loop_
_entity.id
_entity.type
_entity.pdbx_description
1 polymer ?
#
loop_
_entity_poly.entity_id
_entity_poly.type
_entity_poly.pdbx_seq_one_letter_code
_entity_poly.pdbx_strand_id
1 'polypeptide(L)' 'MADRFFCADLSNTSATLDGPEAHHALHVLRLNVGSEIHLFDGRGTSVIGVVDATGRRAVVVSIQHRHF' A
#
# COMPACT_ATOMS: atom_id res chain seq x y z
N MET A 1 -11.57 -2.73 9.44
CA MET A 1 -11.04 -3.64 8.42
C MET A 1 -10.09 -2.88 7.53
N ALA A 2 -8.88 -3.39 7.33
CA ALA A 2 -7.90 -2.69 6.51
C ALA A 2 -8.20 -2.87 5.02
N ASP A 3 -7.93 -1.83 4.26
CA ASP A 3 -8.12 -1.85 2.82
C ASP A 3 -6.99 -2.62 2.13
N ARG A 4 -7.33 -3.25 1.02
CA ARG A 4 -6.38 -4.06 0.25
C ARG A 4 -6.14 -3.45 -1.11
N PHE A 5 -4.87 -3.39 -1.52
CA PHE A 5 -4.47 -2.81 -2.79
C PHE A 5 -3.50 -3.74 -3.50
N PHE A 6 -3.56 -3.72 -4.82
CA PHE A 6 -2.58 -4.43 -5.64
C PHE A 6 -1.30 -3.63 -5.75
N CYS A 7 -0.16 -4.30 -5.57
CA CYS A 7 1.16 -3.74 -5.82
C CYS A 7 2.06 -4.84 -6.37
N ALA A 8 2.52 -4.67 -7.60
CA ALA A 8 3.25 -5.72 -8.30
C ALA A 8 4.61 -6.04 -7.68
N ASP A 9 5.24 -5.06 -7.04
CA ASP A 9 6.56 -5.23 -6.44
C ASP A 9 6.50 -5.06 -4.94
N LEU A 10 6.53 -6.19 -4.23
CA LEU A 10 6.55 -6.24 -2.77
C LEU A 10 7.87 -6.79 -2.24
N SER A 11 8.94 -6.70 -3.03
CA SER A 11 10.22 -7.32 -2.68
C SER A 11 11.06 -6.51 -1.70
N ASN A 12 10.77 -5.23 -1.52
CA ASN A 12 11.53 -4.33 -0.67
C ASN A 12 10.86 -4.11 0.69
N THR A 13 11.50 -3.34 1.56
CA THR A 13 10.94 -2.98 2.86
C THR A 13 9.89 -1.89 2.76
N SER A 14 9.78 -1.25 1.61
CA SER A 14 8.73 -0.28 1.33
C SER A 14 8.14 -0.54 -0.05
N ALA A 15 6.91 -0.12 -0.25
CA ALA A 15 6.21 -0.23 -1.51
C ALA A 15 5.58 1.11 -1.85
N THR A 16 5.46 1.40 -3.14
CA THR A 16 4.84 2.64 -3.61
C THR A 16 3.62 2.29 -4.45
N LEU A 17 2.47 2.84 -4.05
CA LEU A 17 1.27 2.79 -4.86
C LEU A 17 1.26 4.01 -5.77
N ASP A 18 0.87 3.81 -7.03
CA ASP A 18 0.75 4.89 -7.99
C ASP A 18 -0.48 4.65 -8.88
N GLY A 19 -0.74 5.58 -9.79
CA GLY A 19 -1.84 5.46 -10.74
C GLY A 19 -3.20 5.31 -10.06
N PRO A 20 -4.07 4.43 -10.58
CA PRO A 20 -5.41 4.24 -10.06
C PRO A 20 -5.46 3.79 -8.61
N GLU A 21 -4.49 2.99 -8.18
CA GLU A 21 -4.42 2.51 -6.79
C GLU A 21 -4.15 3.67 -5.83
N ALA A 22 -3.20 4.54 -6.18
CA ALA A 22 -2.91 5.72 -5.35
C ALA A 22 -4.10 6.68 -5.33
N HIS A 23 -4.73 6.88 -6.47
CA HIS A 23 -5.92 7.73 -6.56
C HIS A 23 -7.02 7.21 -5.64
N HIS A 24 -7.29 5.91 -5.67
CA HIS A 24 -8.30 5.29 -4.81
C HIS A 24 -7.95 5.48 -3.33
N ALA A 25 -6.70 5.22 -2.96
CA ALA A 25 -6.26 5.35 -1.58
C ALA A 25 -6.37 6.79 -1.06
N LEU A 26 -5.96 7.75 -1.88
CA LEU A 26 -5.90 9.15 -1.45
C LEU A 26 -7.26 9.85 -1.51
N HIS A 27 -8.04 9.61 -2.55
CA HIS A 27 -9.25 10.40 -2.82
C HIS A 27 -10.54 9.72 -2.46
N VAL A 28 -10.57 8.40 -2.44
CA VAL A 28 -11.77 7.64 -2.07
C VAL A 28 -11.71 7.22 -0.62
N LEU A 29 -10.62 6.60 -0.20
CA LEU A 29 -10.46 6.09 1.15
C LEU A 29 -9.80 7.10 2.10
N ARG A 30 -9.17 8.12 1.55
CA ARG A 30 -8.54 9.21 2.31
C ARG A 30 -7.55 8.69 3.34
N LEU A 31 -6.69 7.79 2.92
CA LEU A 31 -5.66 7.26 3.80
C LEU A 31 -4.65 8.35 4.16
N ASN A 32 -4.17 8.30 5.39
CA ASN A 32 -3.21 9.23 5.92
C ASN A 32 -1.95 8.50 6.37
N VAL A 33 -0.87 9.25 6.59
CA VAL A 33 0.33 8.71 7.23
C VAL A 33 -0.07 8.07 8.55
N GLY A 34 0.40 6.84 8.76
CA GLY A 34 0.06 6.06 9.95
C GLY A 34 -1.09 5.08 9.76
N SER A 35 -1.84 5.17 8.65
CA SER A 35 -2.92 4.24 8.37
C SER A 35 -2.36 2.85 8.04
N GLU A 36 -3.00 1.81 8.57
CA GLU A 36 -2.68 0.44 8.19
C GLU A 36 -3.27 0.13 6.82
N ILE A 37 -2.50 -0.58 6.01
CA ILE A 37 -2.90 -0.92 4.66
C ILE A 37 -2.39 -2.33 4.33
N HIS A 38 -3.17 -3.07 3.55
CA HIS A 38 -2.80 -4.41 3.08
C HIS A 38 -2.51 -4.37 1.60
N LEU A 39 -1.39 -4.97 1.19
CA LEU A 39 -1.00 -5.06 -0.21
C LEU A 39 -0.87 -6.52 -0.62
N PHE A 40 -1.14 -6.79 -1.90
CA PHE A 40 -0.96 -8.12 -2.47
C PHE A 40 -0.41 -7.98 -3.90
N ASP A 41 0.39 -8.95 -4.32
CA ASP A 41 1.03 -8.92 -5.63
C ASP A 41 0.38 -9.81 -6.68
N GLY A 42 -0.65 -10.56 -6.30
CA GLY A 42 -1.30 -11.48 -7.21
C GLY A 42 -0.49 -12.76 -7.49
N ARG A 43 0.62 -12.96 -6.78
CA ARG A 43 1.52 -14.10 -6.97
C ARG A 43 1.70 -14.92 -5.68
N GLY A 44 0.81 -14.73 -4.72
CA GLY A 44 0.86 -15.43 -3.46
C GLY A 44 1.49 -14.66 -2.31
N THR A 45 2.03 -13.48 -2.57
CA THR A 45 2.60 -12.64 -1.51
C THR A 45 1.59 -11.58 -1.09
N SER A 46 1.41 -11.43 0.21
CA SER A 46 0.64 -10.32 0.77
C SER A 46 1.43 -9.70 1.92
N VAL A 47 1.23 -8.41 2.13
CA VAL A 47 1.92 -7.69 3.20
C VAL A 47 0.95 -6.80 3.94
N ILE A 48 1.28 -6.55 5.20
CA ILE A 48 0.61 -5.55 6.01
C ILE A 48 1.62 -4.43 6.20
N GLY A 49 1.22 -3.22 5.91
CA GLY A 49 2.09 -2.06 6.03
C GLY A 49 1.40 -0.88 6.67
N VAL A 50 2.17 0.18 6.81
CA VAL A 50 1.69 1.46 7.35
C VAL A 50 2.05 2.53 6.34
N VAL A 51 1.12 3.43 6.07
CA VAL A 51 1.36 4.55 5.16
C VAL A 51 2.44 5.43 5.78
N ASP A 52 3.55 5.60 5.06
CA ASP A 52 4.71 6.35 5.52
C ASP A 52 4.72 7.77 4.96
N ALA A 53 4.28 7.95 3.72
CA ALA A 53 4.19 9.25 3.08
C ALA A 53 3.11 9.25 2.02
N THR A 54 2.49 10.40 1.82
CA THR A 54 1.50 10.59 0.74
C THR A 54 1.93 11.76 -0.13
N GLY A 55 1.77 11.61 -1.43
CA GLY A 55 2.00 12.66 -2.40
C GLY A 55 0.75 12.89 -3.23
N ARG A 56 0.88 13.63 -4.31
CA ARG A 56 -0.27 13.90 -5.19
C ARG A 56 -0.76 12.66 -5.92
N ARG A 57 0.15 11.78 -6.31
CA ARG A 57 -0.15 10.62 -7.15
C ARG A 57 0.52 9.35 -6.64
N ALA A 58 1.02 9.38 -5.41
CA ALA A 58 1.74 8.22 -4.88
C ALA A 58 1.51 8.10 -3.39
N VAL A 59 1.53 6.86 -2.92
CA VAL A 59 1.46 6.54 -1.50
C VAL A 59 2.63 5.60 -1.21
N VAL A 60 3.50 5.99 -0.29
CA VAL A 60 4.62 5.16 0.14
C VAL A 60 4.20 4.41 1.39
N VAL A 61 4.38 3.10 1.36
CA VAL A 61 3.97 2.19 2.43
C VAL A 61 5.20 1.50 3.00
N SER A 62 5.37 1.57 4.31
CA SER A 62 6.39 0.82 5.03
C SER A 62 5.85 -0.57 5.35
N ILE A 63 6.52 -1.61 4.85
CA ILE A 63 6.06 -2.99 5.03
C ILE A 63 6.44 -3.46 6.43
N GLN A 64 5.43 -3.92 7.18
CA GLN A 64 5.62 -4.39 8.55
C GLN A 64 5.63 -5.91 8.64
N HIS A 65 4.74 -6.59 7.91
CA HIS A 65 4.64 -8.04 7.89
C HIS A 65 4.47 -8.53 6.46
N ARG A 66 5.08 -9.68 6.17
CA ARG A 66 5.02 -10.30 4.85
C ARG A 66 4.53 -11.74 4.97
N HIS A 67 3.57 -12.11 4.13
CA HIS A 67 3.03 -13.46 4.04
C HIS A 67 3.19 -13.98 2.62
N PHE A 68 3.51 -15.24 2.52
CA PHE A 68 3.65 -15.92 1.23
C PHE A 68 2.57 -16.98 1.06
#